data_17ae26d01a390ac6c8179ecba974eff3
#
_entry.id   17ae26d01a390ac6c8179ecba974eff3
#
_cell.length_a   1.000
_cell.length_b   1.000
_cell.length_c   1.000
_cell.angle_alpha   90.00
_cell.angle_beta   90.00
_cell.angle_gamma   90.00
#
_symmetry.space_group_name_H-M   'P 1'
#
loop_
_entity.id
_entity.type
_entity.pdbx_description
1 polymer ?
#
loop_
_entity_poly.entity_id
_entity_poly.type
_entity_poly.pdbx_seq_one_letter_code
_entity_poly.pdbx_strand_id
1 'polypeptide(L)'
;MKKLHLIYSLILLLNLSACREDERVFLSDSVQVTLPVVGTRIKGFYQLNEGNMGMNRASLDYFDYTTGYYTRDIFSERNPDIVKELGDVGNDIQVYGQKVYAVINVSNLIVVFDVRTARRIKEIEVPNCRYLAFYKDKAYVSSYAGPVQIDP
;
A
#
# COMPACT_ATOMS: atom_id res chain seq x y z
N MET A 1 -37.20 30.35 27.55
CA MET A 1 -36.17 29.34 27.76
C MET A 1 -36.33 28.12 26.85
N LYS A 2 -37.51 27.47 26.77
CA LYS A 2 -37.70 26.26 25.94
C LYS A 2 -37.39 26.44 24.44
N LYS A 3 -37.71 27.58 23.82
CA LYS A 3 -37.40 27.86 22.41
C LYS A 3 -35.89 27.99 22.14
N LEU A 4 -35.12 28.51 23.10
CA LEU A 4 -33.68 28.67 22.99
C LEU A 4 -32.97 27.30 23.02
N HIS A 5 -33.41 26.39 23.90
CA HIS A 5 -32.88 25.01 23.94
C HIS A 5 -33.21 24.24 22.66
N LEU A 6 -34.35 24.45 22.04
CA LEU A 6 -34.72 23.84 20.78
C LEU A 6 -33.79 24.29 19.65
N ILE A 7 -33.44 25.58 19.61
CA ILE A 7 -32.51 26.10 18.60
C ILE A 7 -31.10 25.54 18.78
N TYR A 8 -30.59 25.46 20.02
CA TYR A 8 -29.28 24.86 20.30
C TYR A 8 -29.25 23.37 19.95
N SER A 9 -30.33 22.63 20.23
CA SER A 9 -30.44 21.21 19.86
C SER A 9 -30.48 21.02 18.34
N LEU A 10 -31.13 21.91 17.60
CA LEU A 10 -31.18 21.87 16.14
C LEU A 10 -29.82 22.19 15.51
N ILE A 11 -29.09 23.19 16.06
CA ILE A 11 -27.74 23.54 15.63
C ILE A 11 -26.77 22.40 15.91
N LEU A 12 -26.89 21.70 17.04
CA LEU A 12 -26.06 20.55 17.40
C LEU A 12 -26.31 19.39 16.45
N LEU A 13 -27.56 19.11 16.08
CA LEU A 13 -27.92 18.07 15.11
C LEU A 13 -27.41 18.34 13.69
N LEU A 14 -27.34 19.60 13.28
CA LEU A 14 -26.79 20.00 11.98
C LEU A 14 -25.28 19.77 11.86
N ASN A 15 -24.55 19.77 12.97
CA ASN A 15 -23.10 19.49 12.97
C ASN A 15 -22.78 17.99 12.94
N LEU A 16 -23.76 17.11 13.15
CA LEU A 16 -23.57 15.64 13.08
C LEU A 16 -23.69 15.09 11.65
N SER A 17 -24.15 15.90 10.69
CA SER A 17 -24.25 15.51 9.29
C SER A 17 -23.04 15.91 8.45
N ALA A 18 -21.88 16.21 9.06
CA ALA A 18 -20.62 16.25 8.36
C ALA A 18 -20.24 14.81 7.98
N CYS A 19 -20.98 14.25 7.03
CA CYS A 19 -20.59 13.05 6.33
C CYS A 19 -19.27 13.35 5.62
N ARG A 20 -18.22 12.76 6.09
CA ARG A 20 -16.92 12.77 5.45
C ARG A 20 -17.06 11.96 4.16
N GLU A 21 -17.06 12.64 3.02
CA GLU A 21 -17.00 12.00 1.70
C GLU A 21 -15.58 11.45 1.47
N ASP A 22 -15.22 10.40 2.19
CA ASP A 22 -13.90 9.77 2.08
C ASP A 22 -13.87 8.60 1.10
N GLU A 23 -14.94 8.34 0.39
CA GLU A 23 -14.97 7.32 -0.67
C GLU A 23 -14.44 7.83 -2.00
N ARG A 24 -13.22 8.30 -2.05
CA ARG A 24 -12.50 8.28 -3.30
C ARG A 24 -11.90 6.89 -3.47
N VAL A 25 -12.67 5.98 -4.01
CA VAL A 25 -12.12 4.75 -4.59
C VAL A 25 -11.20 5.20 -5.73
N PHE A 26 -9.90 5.15 -5.50
CA PHE A 26 -8.95 5.33 -6.58
C PHE A 26 -9.00 4.06 -7.42
N LEU A 27 -9.75 4.11 -8.50
CA LEU A 27 -9.75 3.04 -9.49
C LEU A 27 -8.32 2.90 -10.04
N SER A 28 -7.90 1.67 -10.28
CA SER A 28 -6.67 1.41 -11.02
C SER A 28 -6.72 2.18 -12.33
N ASP A 29 -5.69 2.98 -12.56
CA ASP A 29 -5.58 3.82 -13.76
C ASP A 29 -4.16 3.69 -14.33
N SER A 30 -4.05 3.78 -15.65
CA SER A 30 -2.79 3.71 -16.37
C SER A 30 -2.56 4.99 -17.16
N VAL A 31 -1.48 5.67 -16.84
CA VAL A 31 -1.05 6.88 -17.53
C VAL A 31 0.21 6.58 -18.33
N GLN A 32 0.23 6.97 -19.60
CA GLN A 32 1.45 6.87 -20.39
C GLN A 32 2.35 8.06 -20.11
N VAL A 33 3.58 7.76 -19.70
CA VAL A 33 4.63 8.75 -19.45
C VAL A 33 5.70 8.63 -20.52
N THR A 34 5.99 9.75 -21.18
CA THR A 34 7.06 9.79 -22.18
C THR A 34 8.41 9.89 -21.49
N LEU A 35 9.14 8.79 -21.45
CA LEU A 35 10.52 8.77 -20.98
C LEU A 35 11.44 8.21 -22.06
N PRO A 36 12.66 8.74 -22.20
CA PRO A 36 13.64 8.13 -23.07
C PRO A 36 14.03 6.75 -22.51
N VAL A 37 13.64 5.70 -23.19
CA VAL A 37 14.00 4.33 -22.80
C VAL A 37 15.42 4.06 -23.29
N VAL A 38 16.37 4.11 -22.38
CA VAL A 38 17.70 3.55 -22.62
C VAL A 38 17.62 2.06 -22.32
N GLY A 39 18.07 1.23 -23.29
CA GLY A 39 17.99 -0.22 -23.17
C GLY A 39 18.63 -0.75 -21.87
N THR A 40 17.80 -1.07 -20.92
CA THR A 40 18.21 -1.63 -19.62
C THR A 40 17.66 -3.05 -19.50
N ARG A 41 18.31 -3.88 -18.68
CA ARG A 41 17.75 -5.19 -18.28
C ARG A 41 16.59 -5.04 -17.31
N ILE A 42 16.41 -3.86 -16.72
CA ILE A 42 15.35 -3.53 -15.78
C ILE A 42 14.08 -3.26 -16.59
N LYS A 43 13.02 -3.98 -16.29
CA LYS A 43 11.74 -3.87 -16.98
C LYS A 43 10.89 -2.70 -16.50
N GLY A 44 11.05 -2.30 -15.26
CA GLY A 44 10.27 -1.24 -14.64
C GLY A 44 10.62 -1.08 -13.17
N PHE A 45 9.80 -0.33 -12.44
CA PHE A 45 9.90 -0.24 -10.99
C PHE A 45 8.52 -0.29 -10.33
N TYR A 46 8.49 -0.78 -9.11
CA TYR A 46 7.35 -0.68 -8.22
C TYR A 46 7.51 0.52 -7.30
N GLN A 47 6.40 1.20 -7.05
CA GLN A 47 6.30 2.27 -6.07
C GLN A 47 5.26 1.90 -5.03
N LEU A 48 5.69 1.81 -3.78
CA LEU A 48 4.78 1.64 -2.65
C LEU A 48 4.34 3.03 -2.17
N ASN A 49 3.04 3.25 -2.15
CA ASN A 49 2.44 4.46 -1.62
C ASN A 49 2.01 4.21 -0.17
N GLU A 50 2.40 5.11 0.72
CA GLU A 50 2.16 4.97 2.15
C GLU A 50 0.67 4.88 2.49
N GLY A 51 -0.15 5.72 1.86
CA GLY A 51 -1.54 5.91 2.24
C GLY A 51 -1.68 6.77 3.50
N ASN A 52 -2.91 6.97 3.94
CA ASN A 52 -3.21 7.70 5.17
C ASN A 52 -3.43 6.70 6.31
N MET A 53 -2.75 6.91 7.43
CA MET A 53 -2.90 6.06 8.62
C MET A 53 -4.37 5.95 9.07
N GLY A 54 -4.81 4.74 9.35
CA GLY A 54 -6.18 4.42 9.75
C GLY A 54 -7.17 4.30 8.59
N MET A 55 -6.71 4.51 7.34
CA MET A 55 -7.58 4.44 6.16
C MET A 55 -7.47 3.14 5.38
N ASN A 56 -6.49 2.29 5.71
CA ASN A 56 -6.20 1.03 5.02
C ASN A 56 -5.99 1.21 3.51
N ARG A 57 -5.21 2.22 3.11
CA ARG A 57 -5.05 2.65 1.71
C ARG A 57 -3.60 2.71 1.22
N ALA A 58 -2.73 1.87 1.76
CA ALA A 58 -1.45 1.63 1.10
C ALA A 58 -1.71 1.01 -0.28
N SER A 59 -1.03 1.49 -1.30
CA SER A 59 -1.20 0.99 -2.67
C SER A 59 0.14 0.74 -3.33
N LEU A 60 0.14 -0.08 -4.36
CA LEU A 60 1.32 -0.43 -5.14
C LEU A 60 1.12 0.00 -6.58
N ASP A 61 1.98 0.88 -7.06
CA ASP A 61 2.01 1.31 -8.45
C ASP A 61 3.16 0.63 -9.21
N TYR A 62 3.06 0.58 -10.52
CA TYR A 62 4.11 0.03 -11.38
C TYR A 62 4.34 0.89 -12.61
N PHE A 63 5.61 1.17 -12.89
CA PHE A 63 6.03 1.80 -14.13
C PHE A 63 6.78 0.81 -15.01
N ASP A 64 6.34 0.65 -16.25
CA ASP A 64 6.96 -0.22 -17.25
C ASP A 64 7.83 0.61 -18.20
N TYR A 65 9.14 0.39 -18.14
CA TYR A 65 10.11 1.08 -19.03
C TYR A 65 9.97 0.69 -20.51
N THR A 66 9.39 -0.48 -20.79
CA THR A 66 9.25 -0.95 -22.17
C THR A 66 8.12 -0.25 -22.90
N THR A 67 7.02 -0.02 -22.20
CA THR A 67 5.79 0.56 -22.76
C THR A 67 5.61 2.03 -22.42
N GLY A 68 6.29 2.51 -21.36
CA GLY A 68 6.11 3.86 -20.82
C GLY A 68 4.80 4.02 -20.03
N TYR A 69 4.10 2.95 -19.71
CA TYR A 69 2.87 3.03 -18.90
C TYR A 69 3.18 3.04 -17.42
N TYR A 70 2.50 3.93 -16.71
CA TYR A 70 2.42 3.97 -15.26
C TYR A 70 1.03 3.49 -14.82
N THR A 71 0.99 2.34 -14.17
CA THR A 71 -0.24 1.71 -13.68
C THR A 71 -0.36 1.97 -12.19
N ARG A 72 -1.45 2.62 -11.78
CA ARG A 72 -1.78 2.84 -10.37
C ARG A 72 -2.48 1.62 -9.82
N ASP A 73 -2.18 1.34 -8.55
CA ASP A 73 -2.78 0.24 -7.79
C ASP A 73 -2.77 -1.11 -8.53
N ILE A 74 -1.59 -1.44 -9.08
CA ILE A 74 -1.37 -2.71 -9.78
C ILE A 74 -1.66 -3.92 -8.88
N PHE A 75 -1.53 -3.77 -7.54
CA PHE A 75 -1.80 -4.87 -6.61
C PHE A 75 -3.27 -5.27 -6.65
N SER A 76 -4.20 -4.33 -6.53
CA SER A 76 -5.64 -4.60 -6.59
C SER A 76 -6.06 -5.12 -7.98
N GLU A 77 -5.49 -4.57 -9.05
CA GLU A 77 -5.74 -5.05 -10.42
C GLU A 77 -5.36 -6.53 -10.60
N ARG A 78 -4.21 -6.92 -10.06
CA ARG A 78 -3.67 -8.28 -10.23
C ARG A 78 -4.20 -9.31 -9.24
N ASN A 79 -4.87 -8.86 -8.17
CA ASN A 79 -5.40 -9.70 -7.11
C ASN A 79 -6.90 -9.43 -6.86
N PRO A 80 -7.76 -9.57 -7.87
CA PRO A 80 -9.20 -9.24 -7.76
C PRO A 80 -9.96 -10.17 -6.80
N ASP A 81 -9.38 -11.30 -6.46
CA ASP A 81 -9.88 -12.28 -5.49
C ASP A 81 -9.61 -11.88 -4.04
N ILE A 82 -8.80 -10.84 -3.82
CA ILE A 82 -8.46 -10.35 -2.49
C ILE A 82 -9.38 -9.16 -2.18
N VAL A 83 -10.27 -9.35 -1.22
CA VAL A 83 -11.20 -8.30 -0.78
C VAL A 83 -10.50 -7.16 -0.02
N LYS A 84 -9.32 -7.42 0.51
CA LYS A 84 -8.53 -6.43 1.24
C LYS A 84 -7.57 -5.72 0.28
N GLU A 85 -7.47 -4.42 0.43
CA GLU A 85 -6.38 -3.64 -0.13
C GLU A 85 -5.02 -4.12 0.41
N LEU A 86 -3.92 -3.54 -0.06
CA LEU A 86 -2.56 -3.91 0.37
C LEU A 86 -2.38 -3.79 1.90
N GLY A 87 -3.11 -2.88 2.53
CA GLY A 87 -3.15 -2.67 3.97
C GLY A 87 -2.98 -1.21 4.38
N ASP A 88 -2.66 -0.97 5.64
CA ASP A 88 -2.54 0.37 6.21
C ASP A 88 -1.07 0.73 6.48
N VAL A 89 -0.65 1.84 5.90
CA VAL A 89 0.70 2.43 5.95
C VAL A 89 1.80 1.56 5.32
N GLY A 90 2.00 1.74 4.01
CA GLY A 90 3.15 1.20 3.28
C GLY A 90 4.44 1.90 3.69
N ASN A 91 5.42 1.16 4.22
CA ASN A 91 6.61 1.75 4.84
C ASN A 91 7.91 1.47 4.08
N ASP A 92 8.07 0.29 3.53
CA ASP A 92 9.26 -0.13 2.78
C ASP A 92 8.92 -1.14 1.71
N ILE A 93 9.70 -1.17 0.64
CA ILE A 93 9.56 -2.13 -0.45
C ILE A 93 10.93 -2.60 -0.93
N GLN A 94 11.11 -3.90 -1.01
CA GLN A 94 12.37 -4.51 -1.43
C GLN A 94 12.14 -5.63 -2.43
N VAL A 95 13.03 -5.74 -3.41
CA VAL A 95 13.06 -6.86 -4.35
C VAL A 95 14.15 -7.85 -3.93
N TYR A 96 13.81 -9.11 -3.80
CA TYR A 96 14.76 -10.18 -3.55
C TYR A 96 14.42 -11.42 -4.39
N GLY A 97 15.34 -11.79 -5.28
CA GLY A 97 15.11 -12.86 -6.24
C GLY A 97 13.97 -12.56 -7.20
N GLN A 98 12.96 -13.41 -7.20
CA GLN A 98 11.75 -13.24 -8.02
C GLN A 98 10.55 -12.71 -7.22
N LYS A 99 10.80 -12.19 -6.04
CA LYS A 99 9.76 -11.72 -5.14
C LYS A 99 9.96 -10.25 -4.78
N VAL A 100 8.86 -9.59 -4.51
CA VAL A 100 8.81 -8.26 -3.92
C VAL A 100 8.20 -8.38 -2.53
N TYR A 101 8.74 -7.63 -1.59
CA TYR A 101 8.34 -7.60 -0.20
C TYR A 101 7.92 -6.18 0.14
N ALA A 102 6.64 -5.98 0.43
CA ALA A 102 6.10 -4.71 0.89
C ALA A 102 5.84 -4.76 2.40
N VAL A 103 6.46 -3.86 3.13
CA VAL A 103 6.27 -3.73 4.58
C VAL A 103 5.09 -2.81 4.86
N ILE A 104 4.05 -3.34 5.46
CA ILE A 104 2.80 -2.63 5.78
C ILE A 104 2.71 -2.47 7.30
N ASN A 105 3.15 -1.32 7.77
CA ASN A 105 3.46 -1.09 9.18
C ASN A 105 2.25 -1.23 10.11
N VAL A 106 1.19 -0.47 9.88
CA VAL A 106 0.02 -0.45 10.79
C VAL A 106 -0.77 -1.75 10.68
N SER A 107 -0.74 -2.42 9.53
CA SER A 107 -1.32 -3.75 9.39
C SER A 107 -0.46 -4.87 9.99
N ASN A 108 0.76 -4.59 10.45
CA ASN A 108 1.70 -5.57 11.00
C ASN A 108 2.04 -6.71 10.03
N LEU A 109 2.10 -6.40 8.74
CA LEU A 109 2.27 -7.39 7.68
C LEU A 109 3.46 -7.07 6.79
N ILE A 110 4.08 -8.12 6.27
CA ILE A 110 4.91 -8.06 5.07
C ILE A 110 4.15 -8.83 3.99
N VAL A 111 3.71 -8.13 2.95
CA VAL A 111 3.06 -8.74 1.81
C VAL A 111 4.12 -9.13 0.78
N VAL A 112 4.15 -10.41 0.41
CA VAL A 112 5.08 -10.96 -0.57
C VAL A 112 4.34 -11.26 -1.85
N PHE A 113 4.84 -10.75 -2.97
CA PHE A 113 4.26 -10.98 -4.29
C PHE A 113 5.33 -11.26 -5.35
N ASP A 114 4.91 -11.88 -6.43
CA ASP A 114 5.76 -12.19 -7.57
C ASP A 114 6.17 -10.91 -8.30
N VAL A 115 7.47 -10.76 -8.57
CA VAL A 115 8.04 -9.52 -9.15
C VAL A 115 7.58 -9.25 -10.59
N ARG A 116 7.08 -10.24 -11.31
CA ARG A 116 6.67 -10.09 -12.72
C ARG A 116 5.17 -9.86 -12.87
N THR A 117 4.41 -10.44 -11.97
CA THR A 117 2.94 -10.48 -12.08
C THR A 117 2.22 -9.62 -11.06
N ALA A 118 2.91 -9.16 -10.02
CA ALA A 118 2.34 -8.50 -8.84
C ALA A 118 1.28 -9.35 -8.10
N ARG A 119 1.21 -10.66 -8.38
CA ARG A 119 0.30 -11.57 -7.68
C ARG A 119 0.85 -11.92 -6.30
N ARG A 120 -0.02 -11.83 -5.30
CA ARG A 120 0.31 -12.18 -3.93
C ARG A 120 0.70 -13.65 -3.82
N ILE A 121 1.80 -13.90 -3.12
CA ILE A 121 2.30 -15.24 -2.81
C ILE A 121 1.93 -15.60 -1.37
N LYS A 122 2.28 -14.71 -0.42
CA LYS A 122 2.02 -14.91 1.02
C LYS A 122 1.99 -13.59 1.77
N GLU A 123 1.46 -13.64 2.98
CA GLU A 123 1.59 -12.60 3.99
C GLU A 123 2.39 -13.15 5.17
N ILE A 124 3.24 -12.33 5.76
CA ILE A 124 4.04 -12.68 6.94
C ILE A 124 3.69 -11.66 8.01
N GLU A 125 3.17 -12.13 9.12
CA GLU A 125 2.85 -11.27 10.25
C GLU A 125 4.13 -10.90 11.01
N VAL A 126 4.40 -9.59 11.13
CA VAL A 126 5.50 -9.04 11.92
C VAL A 126 5.00 -7.79 12.64
N PRO A 127 4.72 -7.88 13.93
CA PRO A 127 4.20 -6.75 14.70
C PRO A 127 5.11 -5.53 14.63
N ASN A 128 4.52 -4.37 14.33
CA ASN A 128 5.20 -3.07 14.26
C ASN A 128 6.41 -3.05 13.31
N CYS A 129 6.35 -3.80 12.19
CA CYS A 129 7.41 -3.85 11.17
C CYS A 129 7.64 -2.48 10.53
N ARG A 130 8.92 -2.15 10.21
CA ARG A 130 9.30 -0.84 9.65
C ARG A 130 10.09 -0.95 8.38
N TYR A 131 11.23 -1.62 8.40
CA TYR A 131 12.14 -1.73 7.26
C TYR A 131 12.63 -3.14 7.11
N LEU A 132 13.00 -3.49 5.89
CA LEU A 132 13.44 -4.82 5.51
C LEU A 132 14.82 -4.75 4.85
N ALA A 133 15.69 -5.66 5.18
CA ALA A 133 16.98 -5.84 4.53
C ALA A 133 17.26 -7.33 4.29
N PHE A 134 17.94 -7.64 3.21
CA PHE A 134 18.35 -9.01 2.88
C PHE A 134 19.86 -9.18 3.02
N TYR A 135 20.24 -10.30 3.60
CA TYR A 135 21.62 -10.74 3.63
C TYR A 135 21.69 -12.25 3.45
N LYS A 136 22.41 -12.69 2.42
CA LYS A 136 22.43 -14.08 1.97
C LYS A 136 20.99 -14.60 1.74
N ASP A 137 20.63 -15.70 2.42
CA ASP A 137 19.33 -16.39 2.34
C ASP A 137 18.36 -15.97 3.46
N LYS A 138 18.61 -14.85 4.12
CA LYS A 138 17.80 -14.34 5.23
C LYS A 138 17.30 -12.92 4.98
N ALA A 139 16.12 -12.64 5.52
CA ALA A 139 15.56 -11.31 5.59
C ALA A 139 15.51 -10.84 7.06
N TYR A 140 15.88 -9.61 7.29
CA TYR A 140 15.89 -8.97 8.59
C TYR A 140 14.94 -7.79 8.58
N VAL A 141 13.99 -7.83 9.50
CA VAL A 141 12.95 -6.81 9.60
C VAL A 141 13.17 -6.01 10.87
N SER A 142 13.28 -4.70 10.76
CA SER A 142 13.24 -3.83 11.92
C SER A 142 11.81 -3.69 12.43
N SER A 143 11.64 -3.75 13.74
CA SER A 143 10.35 -3.60 14.42
C SER A 143 10.54 -2.89 15.74
N TYR A 144 9.52 -2.22 16.23
CA TYR A 144 9.57 -1.64 17.58
C TYR A 144 9.64 -2.70 18.69
N ALA A 145 9.23 -3.93 18.41
CA ALA A 145 9.36 -5.06 19.32
C ALA A 145 10.77 -5.71 19.29
N GLY A 146 11.67 -5.21 18.44
CA GLY A 146 13.00 -5.75 18.21
C GLY A 146 13.14 -6.36 16.80
N PRO A 147 14.37 -6.67 16.36
CA PRO A 147 14.62 -7.21 15.03
C PRO A 147 14.06 -8.62 14.89
N VAL A 148 13.44 -8.89 13.76
CA VAL A 148 12.87 -10.19 13.39
C VAL A 148 13.60 -10.74 12.17
N GLN A 149 14.00 -12.00 12.21
CA GLN A 149 14.53 -12.73 11.06
C GLN A 149 13.42 -13.57 10.46
N ILE A 150 13.28 -13.51 9.15
CA ILE A 150 12.33 -14.32 8.38
C ILE A 150 13.03 -15.05 7.23
N ASP A 151 12.42 -16.14 6.77
CA ASP A 151 12.85 -16.83 5.57
C ASP A 151 12.14 -16.22 4.35
N PRO A 152 12.90 -15.70 3.36
CA PRO A 152 12.37 -14.99 2.22
C PRO A 152 11.65 -15.86 1.19
#